data_308aca21b08605687cd2ef3d4e6e9471
#
_entry.id   308aca21b08605687cd2ef3d4e6e9471
#
_cell.length_a   1.000
_cell.length_b   1.000
_cell.length_c   1.000
_cell.angle_alpha   90.00
_cell.angle_beta   90.00
_cell.angle_gamma   90.00
#
_symmetry.space_group_name_H-M   'P 1'
#
loop_
_entity.id
_entity.type
_entity.pdbx_description
1 polymer ?
#
loop_
_entity_poly.entity_id
_entity_poly.type
_entity_poly.pdbx_seq_one_letter_code
_entity_poly.pdbx_strand_id
1 'polypeptide(L)'
;MLNNFVMPDLYPAAPEIFLLLMSFLVLFVDLIFGATHRWMAAMLTVITLLGCAAITLVTSDGQTALTFSNMFVDDLLADFLKLMTYLAVIMMLVYSRQYMADRGLDKGEFYVLVLYATLGMMVMISAANFVTMYLGLELMSLSLYGLVAIDRDSRRATEAAMKYFVLGALASGLLLYGMSMIYGATGSLEIGGVAQALYQGQSEKTVLVLGLVFMVSGVAFKLGLVPFHMWIPDVYHGAPTAVTMFIGSAPKLAAFAMALRLLVYALFALAVDWQKMLLIMAVLSIGLGNLAAIAQSNIKRMLAYSAISHMGYMVLGLMSGIIGGQVDPFTAVNAYSSALYYTVAYVLMSLGAFGMVLLLSRAGYEAENLEDFKGLNQRSPWFAAMMLIIMFSMAGIPFFVGFFAKFAVLLAAIKAGYTAVAVIAVMFSLIGAFYYLRVVKLMYFDRPVDSAPITAGLDLRVLLSLNGLAVAGFGLFPDALMMVCTTALMRSL
;
A
#
# COMPACT_ATOMS: atom_id res chain seq x y z
N MET A 1 -43.39 -5.74 -6.69
CA MET A 1 -42.08 -5.54 -6.06
C MET A 1 -41.18 -4.50 -6.76
N LEU A 2 -41.68 -3.75 -7.75
CA LEU A 2 -40.87 -2.74 -8.50
C LEU A 2 -41.15 -1.28 -8.09
N ASN A 3 -41.99 -1.04 -7.09
CA ASN A 3 -42.45 0.32 -6.77
C ASN A 3 -41.63 1.09 -5.75
N ASN A 4 -40.45 0.56 -5.28
CA ASN A 4 -39.62 1.22 -4.29
C ASN A 4 -38.12 1.31 -4.75
N PHE A 5 -37.87 1.28 -6.05
CA PHE A 5 -36.50 1.57 -6.52
C PHE A 5 -36.21 3.07 -6.38
N VAL A 6 -35.43 3.43 -5.41
CA VAL A 6 -34.86 4.77 -5.25
C VAL A 6 -33.53 4.79 -5.98
N MET A 7 -33.39 5.67 -6.97
CA MET A 7 -32.11 5.83 -7.68
C MET A 7 -31.04 6.27 -6.68
N PRO A 8 -29.91 5.55 -6.59
CA PRO A 8 -28.84 5.95 -5.68
C PRO A 8 -28.25 7.30 -6.08
N ASP A 9 -27.80 8.07 -5.10
CA ASP A 9 -27.01 9.24 -5.37
C ASP A 9 -25.64 8.81 -5.93
N LEU A 10 -25.34 9.23 -7.16
CA LEU A 10 -24.10 8.90 -7.87
C LEU A 10 -22.97 9.89 -7.58
N TYR A 11 -23.30 11.03 -6.96
CA TYR A 11 -22.33 12.10 -6.74
C TYR A 11 -21.15 11.69 -5.86
N PRO A 12 -21.34 10.96 -4.72
CA PRO A 12 -20.24 10.50 -3.89
C PRO A 12 -19.31 9.50 -4.58
N ALA A 13 -19.82 8.75 -5.57
CA ALA A 13 -19.03 7.76 -6.34
C ALA A 13 -18.60 8.27 -7.72
N ALA A 14 -18.71 9.58 -7.97
CA ALA A 14 -18.35 10.17 -9.25
C ALA A 14 -16.88 9.88 -9.68
N PRO A 15 -15.87 9.88 -8.80
CA PRO A 15 -14.51 9.52 -9.18
C PRO A 15 -14.37 8.08 -9.71
N GLU A 16 -15.03 7.11 -9.07
CA GLU A 16 -15.04 5.70 -9.47
C GLU A 16 -15.73 5.50 -10.82
N ILE A 17 -16.88 6.13 -11.00
CA ILE A 17 -17.65 6.08 -12.26
C ILE A 17 -16.82 6.71 -13.40
N PHE A 18 -16.20 7.87 -13.14
CA PHE A 18 -15.34 8.53 -14.12
C PHE A 18 -14.16 7.65 -14.52
N LEU A 19 -13.44 7.04 -13.53
CA LEU A 19 -12.31 6.16 -13.80
C LEU A 19 -12.75 4.93 -14.62
N LEU A 20 -13.89 4.33 -14.30
CA LEU A 20 -14.45 3.19 -15.04
C LEU A 20 -14.71 3.56 -16.51
N LEU A 21 -15.37 4.68 -16.78
CA LEU A 21 -15.66 5.13 -18.14
C LEU A 21 -14.37 5.43 -18.90
N MET A 22 -13.43 6.10 -18.27
CA MET A 22 -12.13 6.42 -18.87
C MET A 22 -11.28 5.17 -19.12
N SER A 23 -11.39 4.12 -18.30
CA SER A 23 -10.68 2.86 -18.55
C SER A 23 -11.13 2.17 -19.84
N PHE A 24 -12.42 2.22 -20.16
CA PHE A 24 -12.93 1.80 -21.47
C PHE A 24 -12.43 2.69 -22.60
N LEU A 25 -12.39 4.01 -22.38
CA LEU A 25 -11.86 4.93 -23.40
C LEU A 25 -10.37 4.62 -23.69
N VAL A 26 -9.55 4.40 -22.66
CA VAL A 26 -8.13 4.03 -22.82
C VAL A 26 -8.02 2.71 -23.60
N LEU A 27 -8.85 1.71 -23.27
CA LEU A 27 -8.89 0.43 -23.99
C LEU A 27 -9.24 0.62 -25.47
N PHE A 28 -10.29 1.39 -25.79
CA PHE A 28 -10.70 1.64 -27.18
C PHE A 28 -9.64 2.43 -27.95
N VAL A 29 -9.02 3.43 -27.34
CA VAL A 29 -7.95 4.20 -27.97
C VAL A 29 -6.75 3.30 -28.29
N ASP A 30 -6.37 2.41 -27.37
CA ASP A 30 -5.28 1.46 -27.64
C ASP A 30 -5.63 0.48 -28.77
N LEU A 31 -6.86 -0.04 -28.82
CA LEU A 31 -7.33 -0.93 -29.87
C LEU A 31 -7.37 -0.27 -31.26
N ILE A 32 -7.74 1.02 -31.32
CA ILE A 32 -7.88 1.74 -32.61
C ILE A 32 -6.52 2.22 -33.12
N PHE A 33 -5.69 2.80 -32.27
CA PHE A 33 -4.42 3.43 -32.65
C PHE A 33 -3.22 2.50 -32.52
N GLY A 34 -3.35 1.41 -31.77
CA GLY A 34 -2.39 0.31 -31.65
C GLY A 34 -0.99 0.73 -31.23
N ALA A 35 0.00 -0.05 -31.66
CA ALA A 35 1.39 0.13 -31.26
C ALA A 35 2.02 1.46 -31.68
N THR A 36 1.44 2.18 -32.67
CA THR A 36 2.03 3.39 -33.24
C THR A 36 1.87 4.62 -32.33
N HIS A 37 0.83 4.65 -31.47
CA HIS A 37 0.48 5.78 -30.63
C HIS A 37 0.29 5.44 -29.16
N ARG A 38 1.07 4.50 -28.63
CA ARG A 38 1.00 4.05 -27.20
C ARG A 38 1.13 5.18 -26.19
N TRP A 39 1.83 6.25 -26.54
CA TRP A 39 1.91 7.45 -25.69
C TRP A 39 0.53 8.05 -25.37
N MET A 40 -0.47 7.83 -26.25
CA MET A 40 -1.86 8.31 -26.01
C MET A 40 -2.49 7.56 -24.83
N ALA A 41 -2.33 6.23 -24.76
CA ALA A 41 -2.84 5.44 -23.65
C ALA A 41 -2.19 5.87 -22.31
N ALA A 42 -0.86 6.07 -22.30
CA ALA A 42 -0.13 6.58 -21.15
C ALA A 42 -0.65 7.95 -20.70
N MET A 43 -0.78 8.90 -21.65
CA MET A 43 -1.25 10.25 -21.38
C MET A 43 -2.70 10.26 -20.86
N LEU A 44 -3.60 9.51 -21.51
CA LEU A 44 -4.99 9.39 -21.08
C LEU A 44 -5.10 8.79 -19.68
N THR A 45 -4.28 7.80 -19.35
CA THR A 45 -4.24 7.21 -18.01
C THR A 45 -3.86 8.25 -16.95
N VAL A 46 -2.84 9.05 -17.19
CA VAL A 46 -2.44 10.14 -16.27
C VAL A 46 -3.54 11.20 -16.17
N ILE A 47 -4.14 11.61 -17.30
CA ILE A 47 -5.25 12.58 -17.32
C ILE A 47 -6.46 12.01 -16.54
N THR A 48 -6.75 10.72 -16.67
CA THR A 48 -7.81 10.06 -15.90
C THR A 48 -7.58 10.19 -14.41
N LEU A 49 -6.37 9.87 -13.94
CA LEU A 49 -6.04 9.96 -12.52
C LEU A 49 -6.06 11.40 -11.97
N LEU A 50 -5.60 12.37 -12.78
CA LEU A 50 -5.72 13.79 -12.45
C LEU A 50 -7.19 14.24 -12.43
N GLY A 51 -8.00 13.76 -13.37
CA GLY A 51 -9.44 13.98 -13.39
C GLY A 51 -10.13 13.40 -12.14
N CYS A 52 -9.79 12.16 -11.75
CA CYS A 52 -10.28 11.57 -10.51
C CYS A 52 -9.90 12.40 -9.29
N ALA A 53 -8.65 12.87 -9.21
CA ALA A 53 -8.21 13.73 -8.11
C ALA A 53 -9.00 15.05 -8.06
N ALA A 54 -9.22 15.69 -9.22
CA ALA A 54 -10.01 16.92 -9.29
C ALA A 54 -11.47 16.69 -8.88
N ILE A 55 -12.10 15.60 -9.34
CA ILE A 55 -13.47 15.24 -8.97
C ILE A 55 -13.53 14.98 -7.46
N THR A 56 -12.63 14.15 -6.89
CA THR A 56 -12.58 13.88 -5.44
C THR A 56 -12.47 15.16 -4.63
N LEU A 57 -11.63 16.13 -5.05
CA LEU A 57 -11.51 17.42 -4.36
C LEU A 57 -12.78 18.29 -4.45
N VAL A 58 -13.54 18.16 -5.55
CA VAL A 58 -14.80 18.91 -5.75
C VAL A 58 -15.96 18.25 -5.01
N THR A 59 -16.00 16.92 -4.92
CA THR A 59 -17.05 16.17 -4.22
C THR A 59 -16.86 16.16 -2.70
N SER A 60 -15.62 16.35 -2.23
CA SER A 60 -15.28 16.37 -0.80
C SER A 60 -15.91 17.56 -0.10
N ASP A 61 -17.01 17.34 0.63
CA ASP A 61 -17.71 18.35 1.43
C ASP A 61 -17.40 18.25 2.93
N GLY A 62 -16.59 17.26 3.31
CA GLY A 62 -16.20 16.96 4.69
C GLY A 62 -17.29 16.32 5.54
N GLN A 63 -18.41 15.90 4.92
CA GLN A 63 -19.47 15.13 5.56
C GLN A 63 -19.32 13.65 5.18
N THR A 64 -19.86 12.76 6.01
CA THR A 64 -19.94 11.34 5.69
C THR A 64 -21.23 11.07 4.92
N ALA A 65 -21.13 10.63 3.67
CA ALA A 65 -22.25 10.26 2.83
C ALA A 65 -22.27 8.74 2.56
N LEU A 66 -23.43 8.13 2.72
CA LEU A 66 -23.67 6.73 2.37
C LEU A 66 -24.55 6.67 1.13
N THR A 67 -24.18 5.86 0.16
CA THR A 67 -24.93 5.66 -1.09
C THR A 67 -24.98 4.18 -1.48
N PHE A 68 -25.67 3.84 -2.56
CA PHE A 68 -25.87 2.45 -3.02
C PHE A 68 -26.41 1.53 -1.91
N SER A 69 -27.48 1.94 -1.23
CA SER A 69 -28.08 1.18 -0.12
C SER A 69 -27.07 0.85 0.98
N ASN A 70 -26.31 1.85 1.42
CA ASN A 70 -25.23 1.76 2.43
C ASN A 70 -24.06 0.84 2.05
N MET A 71 -23.87 0.55 0.76
CA MET A 71 -22.72 -0.25 0.32
C MET A 71 -21.44 0.58 0.11
N PHE A 72 -21.58 1.89 -0.07
CA PHE A 72 -20.48 2.80 -0.39
C PHE A 72 -20.52 3.99 0.57
N VAL A 73 -19.36 4.36 1.08
CA VAL A 73 -19.15 5.52 1.95
C VAL A 73 -18.18 6.49 1.31
N ASP A 74 -18.54 7.75 1.32
CA ASP A 74 -17.67 8.88 1.04
C ASP A 74 -17.42 9.64 2.34
N ASP A 75 -16.17 9.67 2.78
CA ASP A 75 -15.74 10.33 4.00
C ASP A 75 -14.32 10.90 3.79
N LEU A 76 -13.87 11.78 4.66
CA LEU A 76 -12.57 12.43 4.54
C LEU A 76 -11.40 11.42 4.52
N LEU A 77 -11.52 10.28 5.18
CA LEU A 77 -10.51 9.23 5.12
C LEU A 77 -10.46 8.60 3.72
N ALA A 78 -11.63 8.33 3.13
CA ALA A 78 -11.70 7.80 1.76
C ALA A 78 -11.12 8.79 0.76
N ASP A 79 -11.50 10.07 0.83
CA ASP A 79 -10.98 11.12 -0.03
C ASP A 79 -9.46 11.24 0.07
N PHE A 80 -8.94 11.31 1.29
CA PHE A 80 -7.49 11.40 1.51
C PHE A 80 -6.73 10.19 0.95
N LEU A 81 -7.21 8.98 1.23
CA LEU A 81 -6.57 7.75 0.74
C LEU A 81 -6.68 7.60 -0.77
N LYS A 82 -7.80 8.00 -1.39
CA LYS A 82 -7.95 8.04 -2.85
C LYS A 82 -6.95 9.01 -3.47
N LEU A 83 -6.83 10.24 -2.95
CA LEU A 83 -5.87 11.23 -3.44
C LEU A 83 -4.42 10.72 -3.33
N MET A 84 -4.05 10.09 -2.21
CA MET A 84 -2.73 9.48 -2.03
C MET A 84 -2.51 8.30 -3.00
N THR A 85 -3.57 7.53 -3.29
CA THR A 85 -3.52 6.44 -4.26
C THR A 85 -3.28 6.97 -5.68
N TYR A 86 -4.02 8.00 -6.12
CA TYR A 86 -3.80 8.61 -7.44
C TYR A 86 -2.39 9.16 -7.56
N LEU A 87 -1.91 9.88 -6.56
CA LEU A 87 -0.55 10.40 -6.54
C LEU A 87 0.49 9.28 -6.68
N ALA A 88 0.34 8.20 -5.90
CA ALA A 88 1.26 7.07 -5.94
C ALA A 88 1.25 6.36 -7.31
N VAL A 89 0.08 6.21 -7.92
CA VAL A 89 -0.06 5.57 -9.24
C VAL A 89 0.51 6.48 -10.35
N ILE A 90 0.27 7.80 -10.31
CA ILE A 90 0.86 8.74 -11.26
C ILE A 90 2.39 8.71 -11.15
N MET A 91 2.94 8.75 -9.93
CA MET A 91 4.39 8.65 -9.72
C MET A 91 4.95 7.34 -10.29
N MET A 92 4.28 6.22 -10.04
CA MET A 92 4.67 4.92 -10.59
C MET A 92 4.67 4.93 -12.13
N LEU A 93 3.64 5.48 -12.77
CA LEU A 93 3.55 5.57 -14.23
C LEU A 93 4.69 6.40 -14.82
N VAL A 94 5.00 7.55 -14.21
CA VAL A 94 6.11 8.41 -14.67
C VAL A 94 7.46 7.71 -14.49
N TYR A 95 7.70 7.08 -13.35
CA TYR A 95 8.92 6.33 -13.09
C TYR A 95 9.10 5.13 -14.04
N SER A 96 8.01 4.46 -14.40
CA SER A 96 8.06 3.23 -15.19
C SER A 96 8.14 3.45 -16.71
N ARG A 97 7.84 4.64 -17.21
CA ARG A 97 7.66 4.94 -18.62
C ARG A 97 8.84 4.46 -19.50
N GLN A 98 10.06 4.93 -19.21
CA GLN A 98 11.26 4.54 -19.95
C GLN A 98 11.57 3.05 -19.81
N TYR A 99 11.46 2.53 -18.58
CA TYR A 99 11.70 1.14 -18.27
C TYR A 99 10.80 0.18 -19.05
N MET A 100 9.50 0.47 -19.13
CA MET A 100 8.52 -0.33 -19.87
C MET A 100 8.78 -0.28 -21.37
N ALA A 101 9.13 0.89 -21.91
CA ALA A 101 9.47 1.07 -23.31
C ALA A 101 10.74 0.29 -23.71
N ASP A 102 11.80 0.38 -22.91
CA ASP A 102 13.09 -0.31 -23.16
C ASP A 102 12.97 -1.83 -23.16
N ARG A 103 11.93 -2.38 -22.54
CA ARG A 103 11.65 -3.84 -22.46
C ARG A 103 10.54 -4.32 -23.37
N GLY A 104 9.95 -3.44 -24.17
CA GLY A 104 8.80 -3.79 -25.02
C GLY A 104 7.54 -4.17 -24.25
N LEU A 105 7.46 -3.78 -22.97
CA LEU A 105 6.32 -4.01 -22.09
C LEU A 105 5.35 -2.83 -22.06
N ASP A 106 5.65 -1.74 -22.79
CA ASP A 106 4.77 -0.60 -22.98
C ASP A 106 3.61 -0.98 -23.91
N LYS A 107 2.56 -1.58 -23.32
CA LYS A 107 1.37 -2.11 -24.00
C LYS A 107 0.12 -1.50 -23.38
N GLY A 108 -0.97 -1.41 -24.15
CA GLY A 108 -2.25 -0.91 -23.66
C GLY A 108 -2.79 -1.67 -22.47
N GLU A 109 -2.58 -2.99 -22.45
CA GLU A 109 -3.00 -3.85 -21.33
C GLU A 109 -2.36 -3.40 -20.00
N PHE A 110 -1.12 -2.90 -20.01
CA PHE A 110 -0.48 -2.36 -18.81
C PHE A 110 -1.30 -1.23 -18.20
N TYR A 111 -1.69 -0.25 -19.01
CA TYR A 111 -2.43 0.93 -18.55
C TYR A 111 -3.85 0.58 -18.08
N VAL A 112 -4.54 -0.29 -18.82
CA VAL A 112 -5.89 -0.73 -18.45
C VAL A 112 -5.88 -1.52 -17.14
N LEU A 113 -4.93 -2.43 -16.95
CA LEU A 113 -4.79 -3.18 -15.70
C LEU A 113 -4.41 -2.29 -14.52
N VAL A 114 -3.57 -1.26 -14.74
CA VAL A 114 -3.26 -0.25 -13.71
C VAL A 114 -4.53 0.54 -13.32
N LEU A 115 -5.36 0.94 -14.28
CA LEU A 115 -6.64 1.62 -13.98
C LEU A 115 -7.61 0.71 -13.24
N TYR A 116 -7.76 -0.56 -13.64
CA TYR A 116 -8.63 -1.51 -12.93
C TYR A 116 -8.11 -1.82 -11.52
N ALA A 117 -6.80 -1.96 -11.33
CA ALA A 117 -6.24 -2.08 -9.99
C ALA A 117 -6.55 -0.84 -9.14
N THR A 118 -6.45 0.37 -9.74
CA THR A 118 -6.76 1.63 -9.07
C THR A 118 -8.24 1.72 -8.72
N LEU A 119 -9.14 1.34 -9.64
CA LEU A 119 -10.58 1.27 -9.37
C LEU A 119 -10.89 0.31 -8.21
N GLY A 120 -10.26 -0.86 -8.20
CA GLY A 120 -10.38 -1.82 -7.10
C GLY A 120 -9.94 -1.23 -5.76
N MET A 121 -8.82 -0.47 -5.74
CA MET A 121 -8.37 0.25 -4.55
C MET A 121 -9.38 1.30 -4.10
N MET A 122 -9.93 2.10 -5.00
CA MET A 122 -10.93 3.12 -4.69
C MET A 122 -12.19 2.51 -4.08
N VAL A 123 -12.75 1.47 -4.72
CA VAL A 123 -13.92 0.74 -4.22
C VAL A 123 -13.64 0.13 -2.84
N MET A 124 -12.45 -0.44 -2.62
CA MET A 124 -12.07 -1.01 -1.34
C MET A 124 -11.95 0.06 -0.24
N ILE A 125 -11.41 1.24 -0.56
CA ILE A 125 -11.27 2.38 0.36
C ILE A 125 -12.66 2.90 0.79
N SER A 126 -13.61 2.98 -0.13
CA SER A 126 -14.98 3.49 0.10
C SER A 126 -16.01 2.39 0.44
N ALA A 127 -15.60 1.16 0.71
CA ALA A 127 -16.52 0.09 1.02
C ALA A 127 -17.12 0.24 2.42
N ALA A 128 -18.46 0.27 2.50
CA ALA A 128 -19.25 0.23 3.74
C ALA A 128 -19.97 -1.13 3.94
N ASN A 129 -19.67 -2.11 3.08
CA ASN A 129 -20.28 -3.44 3.06
C ASN A 129 -19.21 -4.49 2.75
N PHE A 130 -19.30 -5.68 3.32
CA PHE A 130 -18.35 -6.77 3.11
C PHE A 130 -18.24 -7.20 1.65
N VAL A 131 -19.37 -7.24 0.93
CA VAL A 131 -19.36 -7.62 -0.49
C VAL A 131 -18.65 -6.57 -1.34
N THR A 132 -18.94 -5.28 -1.12
CA THR A 132 -18.24 -4.18 -1.82
C THR A 132 -16.74 -4.20 -1.54
N MET A 133 -16.36 -4.42 -0.28
CA MET A 133 -14.95 -4.58 0.12
C MET A 133 -14.29 -5.74 -0.63
N TYR A 134 -14.94 -6.89 -0.69
CA TYR A 134 -14.43 -8.08 -1.36
C TYR A 134 -14.31 -7.87 -2.88
N LEU A 135 -15.31 -7.26 -3.51
CA LEU A 135 -15.27 -6.97 -4.96
C LEU A 135 -14.15 -6.00 -5.31
N GLY A 136 -13.94 -4.93 -4.52
CA GLY A 136 -12.80 -4.01 -4.71
C GLY A 136 -11.46 -4.73 -4.56
N LEU A 137 -11.34 -5.60 -3.54
CA LEU A 137 -10.17 -6.41 -3.30
C LEU A 137 -9.85 -7.36 -4.46
N GLU A 138 -10.87 -8.05 -5.01
CA GLU A 138 -10.68 -8.97 -6.13
C GLU A 138 -10.33 -8.24 -7.41
N LEU A 139 -10.99 -7.12 -7.73
CA LEU A 139 -10.68 -6.31 -8.89
C LEU A 139 -9.22 -5.83 -8.86
N MET A 140 -8.77 -5.31 -7.72
CA MET A 140 -7.36 -4.94 -7.53
C MET A 140 -6.43 -6.14 -7.70
N SER A 141 -6.76 -7.27 -7.08
CA SER A 141 -5.88 -8.45 -7.01
C SER A 141 -5.71 -9.12 -8.35
N LEU A 142 -6.81 -9.36 -9.08
CA LEU A 142 -6.80 -9.97 -10.42
C LEU A 142 -6.02 -9.12 -11.41
N SER A 143 -6.18 -7.78 -11.32
CA SER A 143 -5.40 -6.84 -12.13
C SER A 143 -3.91 -6.92 -11.81
N LEU A 144 -3.53 -7.00 -10.53
CA LEU A 144 -2.13 -7.15 -10.12
C LEU A 144 -1.54 -8.49 -10.54
N TYR A 145 -2.31 -9.59 -10.52
CA TYR A 145 -1.83 -10.89 -11.02
C TYR A 145 -1.50 -10.82 -12.52
N GLY A 146 -2.37 -10.16 -13.31
CA GLY A 146 -2.13 -9.90 -14.72
C GLY A 146 -0.89 -9.03 -14.97
N LEU A 147 -0.70 -7.99 -14.15
CA LEU A 147 0.48 -7.12 -14.25
C LEU A 147 1.78 -7.86 -13.92
N VAL A 148 1.81 -8.75 -12.93
CA VAL A 148 3.01 -9.58 -12.63
C VAL A 148 3.35 -10.49 -13.82
N ALA A 149 2.33 -11.01 -14.51
CA ALA A 149 2.48 -11.87 -15.68
C ALA A 149 2.68 -11.11 -17.00
N ILE A 150 2.81 -9.77 -17.00
CA ILE A 150 2.81 -8.96 -18.24
C ILE A 150 4.00 -9.29 -19.15
N ASP A 151 5.13 -9.68 -18.59
CA ASP A 151 6.28 -10.25 -19.30
C ASP A 151 6.10 -11.76 -19.45
N ARG A 152 5.29 -12.15 -20.45
CA ARG A 152 4.84 -13.53 -20.68
C ARG A 152 5.99 -14.49 -21.02
N ASP A 153 7.05 -13.98 -21.64
CA ASP A 153 8.19 -14.77 -22.07
C ASP A 153 9.20 -15.01 -20.94
N SER A 154 9.08 -14.27 -19.84
CA SER A 154 9.91 -14.44 -18.66
C SER A 154 9.38 -15.57 -17.77
N ARG A 155 10.12 -16.70 -17.73
CA ARG A 155 9.81 -17.81 -16.81
C ARG A 155 9.70 -17.36 -15.37
N ARG A 156 10.56 -16.40 -14.96
CA ARG A 156 10.61 -15.85 -13.60
C ARG A 156 9.36 -15.05 -13.27
N ALA A 157 8.89 -14.18 -14.20
CA ALA A 157 7.68 -13.42 -14.03
C ALA A 157 6.43 -14.31 -13.98
N THR A 158 6.37 -15.33 -14.85
CA THR A 158 5.27 -16.31 -14.88
C THR A 158 5.21 -17.13 -13.59
N GLU A 159 6.35 -17.59 -13.05
CA GLU A 159 6.41 -18.30 -11.76
C GLU A 159 5.95 -17.40 -10.62
N ALA A 160 6.39 -16.14 -10.58
CA ALA A 160 5.97 -15.15 -9.58
C ALA A 160 4.46 -14.89 -9.65
N ALA A 161 3.91 -14.74 -10.86
CA ALA A 161 2.48 -14.55 -11.07
C ALA A 161 1.66 -15.74 -10.59
N MET A 162 2.09 -16.97 -10.88
CA MET A 162 1.43 -18.20 -10.42
C MET A 162 1.44 -18.31 -8.90
N LYS A 163 2.58 -18.04 -8.24
CA LYS A 163 2.68 -18.00 -6.77
C LYS A 163 1.74 -16.96 -6.17
N TYR A 164 1.72 -15.75 -6.76
CA TYR A 164 0.87 -14.67 -6.29
C TYR A 164 -0.61 -15.00 -6.45
N PHE A 165 -1.00 -15.55 -7.60
CA PHE A 165 -2.37 -15.95 -7.87
C PHE A 165 -2.85 -17.06 -6.91
N VAL A 166 -2.09 -18.16 -6.79
CA VAL A 166 -2.52 -19.30 -5.96
C VAL A 166 -2.63 -18.93 -4.49
N LEU A 167 -1.59 -18.27 -3.94
CA LEU A 167 -1.61 -17.85 -2.55
C LEU A 167 -2.62 -16.74 -2.29
N GLY A 168 -2.80 -15.84 -3.26
CA GLY A 168 -3.78 -14.76 -3.19
C GLY A 168 -5.22 -15.28 -3.23
N ALA A 169 -5.53 -16.22 -4.12
CA ALA A 169 -6.85 -16.84 -4.19
C ALA A 169 -7.20 -17.59 -2.90
N LEU A 170 -6.22 -18.30 -2.30
CA LEU A 170 -6.41 -18.94 -1.00
C LEU A 170 -6.73 -17.92 0.09
N ALA A 171 -5.96 -16.83 0.17
CA ALA A 171 -6.16 -15.80 1.19
C ALA A 171 -7.50 -15.06 0.99
N SER A 172 -7.89 -14.80 -0.25
CA SER A 172 -9.19 -14.23 -0.61
C SER A 172 -10.34 -15.16 -0.21
N GLY A 173 -10.20 -16.47 -0.44
CA GLY A 173 -11.16 -17.48 0.00
C GLY A 173 -11.31 -17.51 1.52
N LEU A 174 -10.20 -17.42 2.26
CA LEU A 174 -10.23 -17.32 3.73
C LEU A 174 -10.98 -16.06 4.18
N LEU A 175 -10.67 -14.90 3.59
CA LEU A 175 -11.35 -13.65 3.91
C LEU A 175 -12.85 -13.75 3.67
N LEU A 176 -13.26 -14.22 2.49
CA LEU A 176 -14.67 -14.38 2.13
C LEU A 176 -15.39 -15.35 3.05
N TYR A 177 -14.74 -16.47 3.40
CA TYR A 177 -15.29 -17.43 4.34
C TYR A 177 -15.46 -16.81 5.74
N GLY A 178 -14.47 -16.03 6.21
CA GLY A 178 -14.59 -15.26 7.45
C GLY A 178 -15.76 -14.28 7.43
N MET A 179 -15.92 -13.51 6.34
CA MET A 179 -17.05 -12.60 6.15
C MET A 179 -18.39 -13.35 6.18
N SER A 180 -18.46 -14.54 5.54
CA SER A 180 -19.67 -15.39 5.56
C SER A 180 -20.01 -15.88 6.97
N MET A 181 -19.01 -16.24 7.78
CA MET A 181 -19.23 -16.65 9.18
C MET A 181 -19.74 -15.48 10.04
N ILE A 182 -19.16 -14.29 9.89
CA ILE A 182 -19.62 -13.08 10.58
C ILE A 182 -21.06 -12.74 10.14
N TYR A 183 -21.36 -12.83 8.84
CA TYR A 183 -22.73 -12.67 8.34
C TYR A 183 -23.69 -13.70 8.95
N GLY A 184 -23.31 -14.97 9.00
CA GLY A 184 -24.12 -16.02 9.62
C GLY A 184 -24.42 -15.77 11.10
N ALA A 185 -23.48 -15.14 11.81
CA ALA A 185 -23.61 -14.80 13.23
C ALA A 185 -24.40 -13.51 13.49
N THR A 186 -24.34 -12.53 12.58
CA THR A 186 -24.87 -11.17 12.78
C THR A 186 -26.10 -10.87 11.93
N GLY A 187 -26.31 -11.63 10.84
CA GLY A 187 -27.39 -11.38 9.86
C GLY A 187 -27.16 -10.14 8.98
N SER A 188 -25.99 -9.46 9.08
CA SER A 188 -25.69 -8.24 8.32
C SER A 188 -24.40 -8.35 7.54
N LEU A 189 -24.37 -7.75 6.33
CA LEU A 189 -23.18 -7.54 5.52
C LEU A 189 -22.68 -6.10 5.60
N GLU A 190 -23.50 -5.17 6.10
CA GLU A 190 -23.13 -3.77 6.29
C GLU A 190 -22.19 -3.64 7.49
N ILE A 191 -21.09 -2.86 7.33
CA ILE A 191 -20.09 -2.65 8.38
C ILE A 191 -20.74 -2.11 9.67
N GLY A 192 -21.62 -1.11 9.56
CA GLY A 192 -22.35 -0.56 10.70
C GLY A 192 -23.36 -1.54 11.29
N GLY A 193 -24.06 -2.32 10.45
CA GLY A 193 -25.00 -3.34 10.89
C GLY A 193 -24.32 -4.49 11.64
N VAL A 194 -23.15 -4.94 11.18
CA VAL A 194 -22.31 -5.92 11.88
C VAL A 194 -21.88 -5.39 13.25
N ALA A 195 -21.36 -4.17 13.32
CA ALA A 195 -20.96 -3.55 14.58
C ALA A 195 -22.12 -3.49 15.57
N GLN A 196 -23.31 -3.05 15.12
CA GLN A 196 -24.51 -2.97 15.95
C GLN A 196 -24.93 -4.35 16.47
N ALA A 197 -24.98 -5.38 15.61
CA ALA A 197 -25.34 -6.74 16.01
C ALA A 197 -24.38 -7.34 17.06
N LEU A 198 -23.10 -7.07 16.92
CA LEU A 198 -22.08 -7.52 17.88
C LEU A 198 -22.23 -6.84 19.25
N TYR A 199 -22.60 -5.56 19.29
CA TYR A 199 -22.89 -4.86 20.56
C TYR A 199 -24.11 -5.40 21.28
N GLN A 200 -25.10 -5.95 20.57
CA GLN A 200 -26.29 -6.56 21.15
C GLN A 200 -26.03 -7.93 21.80
N GLY A 201 -24.87 -8.56 21.53
CA GLY A 201 -24.39 -9.74 22.23
C GLY A 201 -25.16 -11.03 21.99
N GLN A 202 -25.98 -11.12 20.94
CA GLN A 202 -26.85 -12.27 20.65
C GLN A 202 -26.19 -13.36 19.80
N SER A 203 -24.93 -13.17 19.41
CA SER A 203 -24.24 -14.02 18.42
C SER A 203 -23.43 -15.14 19.09
N GLU A 204 -23.33 -16.30 18.43
CA GLU A 204 -22.55 -17.43 18.92
C GLU A 204 -21.05 -17.11 18.86
N LYS A 205 -20.41 -17.08 20.03
CA LYS A 205 -19.01 -16.66 20.19
C LYS A 205 -18.02 -17.50 19.36
N THR A 206 -18.25 -18.82 19.24
CA THR A 206 -17.36 -19.71 18.49
C THR A 206 -17.31 -19.34 16.99
N VAL A 207 -18.48 -19.07 16.39
CA VAL A 207 -18.59 -18.67 14.97
C VAL A 207 -17.91 -17.33 14.76
N LEU A 208 -18.12 -16.37 15.68
CA LEU A 208 -17.50 -15.04 15.60
C LEU A 208 -15.98 -15.12 15.67
N VAL A 209 -15.42 -15.90 16.59
CA VAL A 209 -13.96 -16.03 16.73
C VAL A 209 -13.34 -16.71 15.50
N LEU A 210 -13.96 -17.76 14.97
CA LEU A 210 -13.49 -18.40 13.74
C LEU A 210 -13.57 -17.45 12.54
N GLY A 211 -14.68 -16.73 12.39
CA GLY A 211 -14.84 -15.72 11.34
C GLY A 211 -13.77 -14.63 11.44
N LEU A 212 -13.50 -14.15 12.65
CA LEU A 212 -12.43 -13.19 12.92
C LEU A 212 -11.05 -13.70 12.50
N VAL A 213 -10.70 -14.93 12.87
CA VAL A 213 -9.40 -15.54 12.52
C VAL A 213 -9.21 -15.57 11.00
N PHE A 214 -10.23 -16.00 10.26
CA PHE A 214 -10.18 -16.04 8.80
C PHE A 214 -10.09 -14.63 8.18
N MET A 215 -10.85 -13.66 8.70
CA MET A 215 -10.78 -12.28 8.22
C MET A 215 -9.41 -11.65 8.48
N VAL A 216 -8.87 -11.80 9.70
CA VAL A 216 -7.52 -11.31 10.05
C VAL A 216 -6.45 -11.95 9.18
N SER A 217 -6.57 -13.25 8.85
CA SER A 217 -5.64 -13.95 7.96
C SER A 217 -5.64 -13.35 6.56
N GLY A 218 -6.82 -13.03 6.00
CA GLY A 218 -6.93 -12.39 4.69
C GLY A 218 -6.36 -10.97 4.68
N VAL A 219 -6.65 -10.17 5.71
CA VAL A 219 -6.07 -8.82 5.89
C VAL A 219 -4.54 -8.91 6.03
N ALA A 220 -4.05 -9.84 6.84
CA ALA A 220 -2.62 -10.07 7.05
C ALA A 220 -1.89 -10.46 5.76
N PHE A 221 -2.50 -11.27 4.89
CA PHE A 221 -1.95 -11.60 3.58
C PHE A 221 -1.80 -10.36 2.71
N LYS A 222 -2.81 -9.49 2.62
CA LYS A 222 -2.76 -8.27 1.80
C LYS A 222 -1.74 -7.26 2.31
N LEU A 223 -1.62 -7.13 3.60
CA LEU A 223 -0.56 -6.32 4.22
C LEU A 223 0.82 -6.97 4.07
N GLY A 224 0.88 -8.30 4.01
CA GLY A 224 2.10 -9.07 3.95
C GLY A 224 2.73 -9.31 5.31
N LEU A 225 1.91 -9.54 6.32
CA LEU A 225 2.34 -9.84 7.68
C LEU A 225 2.72 -11.31 7.84
N VAL A 226 3.66 -11.59 8.73
CA VAL A 226 4.01 -12.96 9.13
C VAL A 226 2.85 -13.59 9.89
N PRO A 227 2.41 -14.81 9.57
CA PRO A 227 3.02 -15.79 8.65
C PRO A 227 2.57 -15.71 7.19
N PHE A 228 1.66 -14.80 6.83
CA PHE A 228 1.05 -14.70 5.49
C PHE A 228 1.88 -13.92 4.46
N HIS A 229 3.17 -13.68 4.72
CA HIS A 229 4.08 -12.83 3.94
C HIS A 229 4.79 -13.54 2.78
N MET A 230 4.72 -14.88 2.68
CA MET A 230 5.62 -15.70 1.85
C MET A 230 5.60 -15.35 0.36
N TRP A 231 4.51 -14.74 -0.12
CA TRP A 231 4.39 -14.32 -1.51
C TRP A 231 5.27 -13.10 -1.87
N ILE A 232 5.52 -12.19 -0.90
CA ILE A 232 6.14 -10.88 -1.15
C ILE A 232 7.56 -10.99 -1.73
N PRO A 233 8.51 -11.75 -1.13
CA PRO A 233 9.87 -11.80 -1.63
C PRO A 233 9.96 -12.38 -3.06
N ASP A 234 9.16 -13.37 -3.37
CA ASP A 234 9.18 -14.03 -4.69
C ASP A 234 8.51 -13.19 -5.76
N VAL A 235 7.38 -12.55 -5.44
CA VAL A 235 6.66 -11.67 -6.37
C VAL A 235 7.45 -10.40 -6.64
N TYR A 236 8.01 -9.74 -5.61
CA TYR A 236 8.82 -8.55 -5.80
C TYR A 236 10.08 -8.82 -6.62
N HIS A 237 10.70 -9.98 -6.43
CA HIS A 237 11.87 -10.39 -7.18
C HIS A 237 11.52 -10.77 -8.63
N GLY A 238 10.40 -11.48 -8.85
CA GLY A 238 10.04 -12.04 -10.14
C GLY A 238 9.33 -11.08 -11.08
N ALA A 239 8.53 -10.16 -10.57
CA ALA A 239 7.82 -9.18 -11.39
C ALA A 239 8.76 -8.15 -12.02
N PRO A 240 8.40 -7.56 -13.18
CA PRO A 240 9.08 -6.38 -13.70
C PRO A 240 9.16 -5.28 -12.64
N THR A 241 10.27 -4.54 -12.55
CA THR A 241 10.51 -3.60 -11.44
C THR A 241 9.45 -2.50 -11.34
N ALA A 242 8.88 -2.05 -12.46
CA ALA A 242 7.74 -1.12 -12.50
C ALA A 242 6.50 -1.68 -11.79
N VAL A 243 6.20 -2.97 -12.03
CA VAL A 243 5.08 -3.68 -11.39
C VAL A 243 5.38 -3.92 -9.90
N THR A 244 6.63 -4.27 -9.56
CA THR A 244 7.07 -4.39 -8.15
C THR A 244 6.86 -3.09 -7.39
N MET A 245 7.24 -1.95 -7.98
CA MET A 245 7.00 -0.62 -7.41
C MET A 245 5.51 -0.38 -7.15
N PHE A 246 4.65 -0.75 -8.10
CA PHE A 246 3.20 -0.59 -7.95
C PHE A 246 2.66 -1.42 -6.78
N ILE A 247 2.95 -2.73 -6.74
CA ILE A 247 2.50 -3.64 -5.68
C ILE A 247 3.02 -3.22 -4.30
N GLY A 248 4.24 -2.70 -4.27
CA GLY A 248 4.91 -2.24 -3.04
C GLY A 248 4.43 -0.90 -2.50
N SER A 249 3.59 -0.16 -3.23
CA SER A 249 3.19 1.21 -2.88
C SER A 249 1.67 1.38 -2.74
N ALA A 250 0.97 1.81 -3.78
CA ALA A 250 -0.44 2.20 -3.73
C ALA A 250 -1.38 1.14 -3.09
N PRO A 251 -1.28 -0.17 -3.34
CA PRO A 251 -2.12 -1.18 -2.71
C PRO A 251 -2.04 -1.21 -1.17
N LYS A 252 -0.97 -0.69 -0.57
CA LYS A 252 -0.82 -0.62 0.89
C LYS A 252 -1.76 0.40 1.52
N LEU A 253 -2.08 1.49 0.80
CA LEU A 253 -3.08 2.49 1.24
C LEU A 253 -4.48 1.87 1.32
N ALA A 254 -4.88 1.14 0.28
CA ALA A 254 -6.16 0.46 0.25
C ALA A 254 -6.24 -0.70 1.27
N ALA A 255 -5.14 -1.45 1.46
CA ALA A 255 -5.07 -2.49 2.49
C ALA A 255 -5.14 -1.93 3.92
N PHE A 256 -4.59 -0.73 4.17
CA PHE A 256 -4.78 0.00 5.43
C PHE A 256 -6.26 0.37 5.64
N ALA A 257 -6.94 0.93 4.62
CA ALA A 257 -8.36 1.24 4.70
C ALA A 257 -9.20 -0.02 5.01
N MET A 258 -8.91 -1.13 4.32
CA MET A 258 -9.57 -2.41 4.58
C MET A 258 -9.37 -2.87 6.02
N ALA A 259 -8.14 -2.82 6.53
CA ALA A 259 -7.85 -3.21 7.91
C ALA A 259 -8.61 -2.34 8.91
N LEU A 260 -8.64 -1.02 8.71
CA LEU A 260 -9.34 -0.09 9.58
C LEU A 260 -10.86 -0.34 9.56
N ARG A 261 -11.47 -0.40 8.36
CA ARG A 261 -12.92 -0.58 8.22
C ARG A 261 -13.40 -1.94 8.75
N LEU A 262 -12.65 -3.01 8.51
CA LEU A 262 -13.03 -4.34 8.99
C LEU A 262 -12.79 -4.50 10.49
N LEU A 263 -11.62 -4.12 11.00
CA LEU A 263 -11.25 -4.42 12.39
C LEU A 263 -11.74 -3.34 13.37
N VAL A 264 -11.63 -2.06 12.98
CA VAL A 264 -11.98 -0.95 13.89
C VAL A 264 -13.45 -0.59 13.76
N TYR A 265 -14.04 -0.56 12.56
CA TYR A 265 -15.44 -0.17 12.42
C TYR A 265 -16.40 -1.36 12.57
N ALA A 266 -16.17 -2.49 11.85
CA ALA A 266 -17.09 -3.62 11.89
C ALA A 266 -16.90 -4.51 13.13
N LEU A 267 -15.64 -4.87 13.45
CA LEU A 267 -15.33 -5.90 14.44
C LEU A 267 -14.73 -5.33 15.74
N PHE A 268 -15.11 -4.10 16.08
CA PHE A 268 -14.62 -3.42 17.27
C PHE A 268 -14.97 -4.20 18.57
N ALA A 269 -16.16 -4.78 18.66
CA ALA A 269 -16.55 -5.60 19.83
C ALA A 269 -15.65 -6.83 20.06
N LEU A 270 -14.90 -7.27 19.03
CA LEU A 270 -13.89 -8.35 19.11
C LEU A 270 -12.47 -7.81 19.25
N ALA A 271 -12.30 -6.55 19.65
CA ALA A 271 -11.02 -5.86 19.68
C ALA A 271 -9.95 -6.55 20.51
N VAL A 272 -10.30 -7.08 21.67
CA VAL A 272 -9.36 -7.80 22.55
C VAL A 272 -8.76 -9.03 21.87
N ASP A 273 -9.52 -9.68 20.98
CA ASP A 273 -9.07 -10.89 20.29
C ASP A 273 -8.19 -10.52 19.07
N TRP A 274 -8.65 -9.62 18.16
CA TRP A 274 -7.82 -9.27 17.00
C TRP A 274 -6.58 -8.46 17.36
N GLN A 275 -6.59 -7.70 18.46
CA GLN A 275 -5.44 -6.97 18.96
C GLN A 275 -4.28 -7.91 19.33
N LYS A 276 -4.59 -9.03 20.02
CA LYS A 276 -3.58 -10.05 20.35
C LYS A 276 -3.00 -10.71 19.09
N MET A 277 -3.85 -11.00 18.11
CA MET A 277 -3.40 -11.57 16.84
C MET A 277 -2.46 -10.60 16.11
N LEU A 278 -2.86 -9.33 15.99
CA LEU A 278 -2.05 -8.30 15.35
C LEU A 278 -0.75 -8.03 16.08
N LEU A 279 -0.74 -8.09 17.42
CA LEU A 279 0.46 -7.93 18.23
C LEU A 279 1.52 -8.98 17.87
N ILE A 280 1.13 -10.25 17.82
CA ILE A 280 2.02 -11.35 17.47
C ILE A 280 2.52 -11.18 16.02
N MET A 281 1.61 -10.88 15.09
CA MET A 281 1.95 -10.67 13.69
C MET A 281 2.89 -9.48 13.51
N ALA A 282 2.68 -8.37 14.24
CA ALA A 282 3.54 -7.19 14.19
C ALA A 282 4.97 -7.52 14.63
N VAL A 283 5.13 -8.15 15.81
CA VAL A 283 6.45 -8.52 16.34
C VAL A 283 7.17 -9.48 15.40
N LEU A 284 6.48 -10.53 14.94
CA LEU A 284 7.06 -11.50 14.00
C LEU A 284 7.44 -10.85 12.67
N SER A 285 6.63 -9.92 12.13
CA SER A 285 6.90 -9.23 10.87
C SER A 285 8.09 -8.28 10.99
N ILE A 286 8.17 -7.52 12.08
CA ILE A 286 9.30 -6.63 12.37
C ILE A 286 10.58 -7.47 12.52
N GLY A 287 10.53 -8.57 13.27
CA GLY A 287 11.68 -9.45 13.53
C GLY A 287 12.15 -10.16 12.27
N LEU A 288 11.28 -10.96 11.65
CA LEU A 288 11.62 -11.76 10.47
C LEU A 288 12.01 -10.88 9.29
N GLY A 289 11.24 -9.80 9.03
CA GLY A 289 11.51 -8.89 7.93
C GLY A 289 12.92 -8.30 8.01
N ASN A 290 13.32 -7.77 9.19
CA ASN A 290 14.66 -7.19 9.35
C ASN A 290 15.77 -8.25 9.28
N LEU A 291 15.61 -9.41 9.92
CA LEU A 291 16.62 -10.46 9.91
C LEU A 291 16.83 -11.06 8.51
N ALA A 292 15.74 -11.33 7.78
CA ALA A 292 15.83 -11.89 6.45
C ALA A 292 16.36 -10.89 5.40
N ALA A 293 16.10 -9.58 5.56
CA ALA A 293 16.60 -8.53 4.67
C ALA A 293 18.14 -8.47 4.68
N ILE A 294 18.79 -8.73 5.81
CA ILE A 294 20.26 -8.72 5.95
C ILE A 294 20.92 -9.74 5.00
N ALA A 295 20.32 -10.90 4.84
CA ALA A 295 20.87 -11.99 4.04
C ALA A 295 20.69 -11.81 2.52
N GLN A 296 19.93 -10.78 2.09
CA GLN A 296 19.66 -10.59 0.66
C GLN A 296 20.83 -9.90 -0.05
N SER A 297 21.12 -10.37 -1.27
CA SER A 297 22.03 -9.73 -2.22
C SER A 297 21.28 -8.98 -3.34
N ASN A 298 20.02 -9.35 -3.57
CA ASN A 298 19.13 -8.69 -4.52
C ASN A 298 18.36 -7.57 -3.81
N ILE A 299 18.39 -6.34 -4.37
CA ILE A 299 17.76 -5.18 -3.74
C ILE A 299 16.25 -5.27 -3.71
N LYS A 300 15.61 -5.88 -4.75
CA LYS A 300 14.16 -6.06 -4.78
C LYS A 300 13.70 -7.00 -3.66
N ARG A 301 14.43 -8.09 -3.40
CA ARG A 301 14.14 -9.00 -2.27
C ARG A 301 14.43 -8.34 -0.92
N MET A 302 15.50 -7.57 -0.84
CA MET A 302 15.81 -6.80 0.38
C MET A 302 14.69 -5.82 0.70
N LEU A 303 14.19 -5.06 -0.29
CA LEU A 303 13.06 -4.14 -0.13
C LEU A 303 11.74 -4.89 0.15
N ALA A 304 11.58 -6.12 -0.36
CA ALA A 304 10.44 -6.97 -0.04
C ALA A 304 10.38 -7.34 1.45
N TYR A 305 11.49 -7.80 2.03
CA TYR A 305 11.57 -8.07 3.47
C TYR A 305 11.50 -6.80 4.32
N SER A 306 12.06 -5.69 3.83
CA SER A 306 11.84 -4.36 4.40
C SER A 306 10.36 -4.00 4.44
N ALA A 307 9.60 -4.24 3.38
CA ALA A 307 8.15 -4.01 3.32
C ALA A 307 7.39 -4.81 4.39
N ILE A 308 7.75 -6.08 4.60
CA ILE A 308 7.17 -6.93 5.65
C ILE A 308 7.40 -6.30 7.03
N SER A 309 8.62 -5.85 7.31
CA SER A 309 8.94 -5.16 8.57
C SER A 309 8.17 -3.85 8.73
N HIS A 310 8.09 -3.03 7.69
CA HIS A 310 7.35 -1.76 7.72
C HIS A 310 5.85 -1.96 7.96
N MET A 311 5.23 -2.97 7.35
CA MET A 311 3.83 -3.31 7.64
C MET A 311 3.64 -3.79 9.08
N GLY A 312 4.63 -4.44 9.68
CA GLY A 312 4.63 -4.77 11.10
C GLY A 312 4.55 -3.52 12.00
N TYR A 313 5.30 -2.45 11.69
CA TYR A 313 5.19 -1.17 12.41
C TYR A 313 3.83 -0.50 12.20
N MET A 314 3.31 -0.50 10.97
CA MET A 314 2.00 0.08 10.68
C MET A 314 0.91 -0.60 11.52
N VAL A 315 0.92 -1.94 11.58
CA VAL A 315 -0.05 -2.73 12.36
C VAL A 315 0.14 -2.54 13.86
N LEU A 316 1.38 -2.34 14.33
CA LEU A 316 1.63 -1.97 15.73
C LEU A 316 0.92 -0.66 16.09
N GLY A 317 0.91 0.34 15.19
CA GLY A 317 0.12 1.55 15.36
C GLY A 317 -1.39 1.26 15.36
N LEU A 318 -1.88 0.49 14.40
CA LEU A 318 -3.30 0.15 14.28
C LEU A 318 -3.84 -0.55 15.54
N MET A 319 -3.10 -1.52 16.10
CA MET A 319 -3.53 -2.24 17.29
C MET A 319 -3.48 -1.39 18.58
N SER A 320 -2.75 -0.27 18.56
CA SER A 320 -2.53 0.57 19.76
C SER A 320 -3.68 1.54 20.07
N GLY A 321 -4.74 1.54 19.27
CA GLY A 321 -5.91 2.40 19.47
C GLY A 321 -6.85 1.96 20.61
N ILE A 322 -6.60 0.81 21.24
CA ILE A 322 -7.45 0.21 22.24
C ILE A 322 -6.63 -0.11 23.49
N ILE A 323 -7.08 0.31 24.67
CA ILE A 323 -6.42 0.10 25.95
C ILE A 323 -7.33 -0.72 26.85
N GLY A 324 -6.88 -1.93 27.24
CA GLY A 324 -7.63 -2.79 28.17
C GLY A 324 -9.05 -3.16 27.68
N GLY A 325 -9.29 -3.19 26.38
CA GLY A 325 -10.61 -3.46 25.78
C GLY A 325 -11.54 -2.24 25.73
N GLN A 326 -11.03 -1.07 26.11
CA GLN A 326 -11.79 0.20 26.04
C GLN A 326 -11.13 1.16 25.04
N VAL A 327 -11.94 2.04 24.48
CA VAL A 327 -11.47 3.13 23.61
C VAL A 327 -11.50 4.42 24.39
N ASP A 328 -10.33 5.01 24.55
CA ASP A 328 -10.23 6.43 24.77
C ASP A 328 -10.16 7.12 23.39
N PRO A 329 -11.13 7.98 23.04
CA PRO A 329 -11.20 8.57 21.70
C PRO A 329 -9.92 9.29 21.29
N PHE A 330 -9.27 9.97 22.22
CA PHE A 330 -8.04 10.72 21.95
C PHE A 330 -6.86 9.77 21.65
N THR A 331 -6.72 8.68 22.42
CA THR A 331 -5.67 7.68 22.21
C THR A 331 -5.90 6.91 20.92
N ALA A 332 -7.14 6.55 20.61
CA ALA A 332 -7.51 5.85 19.40
C ALA A 332 -7.19 6.68 18.15
N VAL A 333 -7.62 7.93 18.10
CA VAL A 333 -7.32 8.84 16.99
C VAL A 333 -5.80 8.99 16.80
N ASN A 334 -5.03 9.19 17.86
CA ASN A 334 -3.57 9.30 17.77
C ASN A 334 -2.91 8.04 17.24
N ALA A 335 -3.35 6.86 17.68
CA ALA A 335 -2.79 5.57 17.24
C ALA A 335 -3.09 5.29 15.76
N TYR A 336 -4.35 5.47 15.35
CA TYR A 336 -4.75 5.24 13.95
C TYR A 336 -4.17 6.29 13.00
N SER A 337 -4.07 7.56 13.43
CA SER A 337 -3.37 8.61 12.66
C SER A 337 -1.89 8.30 12.50
N SER A 338 -1.24 7.76 13.54
CA SER A 338 0.16 7.33 13.46
C SER A 338 0.35 6.17 12.48
N ALA A 339 -0.59 5.22 12.44
CA ALA A 339 -0.57 4.11 11.48
C ALA A 339 -0.83 4.59 10.04
N LEU A 340 -1.75 5.54 9.84
CA LEU A 340 -2.02 6.18 8.55
C LEU A 340 -0.81 6.96 8.05
N TYR A 341 -0.24 7.82 8.91
CA TYR A 341 0.98 8.57 8.63
C TYR A 341 2.12 7.63 8.23
N TYR A 342 2.29 6.51 8.97
CA TYR A 342 3.29 5.50 8.66
C TYR A 342 3.08 4.89 7.27
N THR A 343 1.84 4.60 6.93
CA THR A 343 1.48 4.01 5.61
C THR A 343 1.82 4.96 4.48
N VAL A 344 1.45 6.23 4.60
CA VAL A 344 1.76 7.27 3.58
C VAL A 344 3.27 7.49 3.46
N ALA A 345 3.97 7.62 4.59
CA ALA A 345 5.43 7.76 4.61
C ALA A 345 6.13 6.57 3.97
N TYR A 346 5.68 5.34 4.25
CA TYR A 346 6.20 4.12 3.64
C TYR A 346 5.99 4.11 2.12
N VAL A 347 4.81 4.47 1.62
CA VAL A 347 4.53 4.53 0.18
C VAL A 347 5.46 5.51 -0.51
N LEU A 348 5.68 6.70 0.06
CA LEU A 348 6.59 7.70 -0.47
C LEU A 348 8.04 7.18 -0.54
N MET A 349 8.53 6.55 0.53
CA MET A 349 9.87 5.96 0.59
C MET A 349 10.03 4.78 -0.39
N SER A 350 9.02 3.93 -0.50
CA SER A 350 9.01 2.77 -1.39
C SER A 350 9.08 3.18 -2.86
N LEU A 351 8.26 4.17 -3.27
CA LEU A 351 8.31 4.74 -4.62
C LEU A 351 9.69 5.27 -4.97
N GLY A 352 10.33 5.99 -4.05
CA GLY A 352 11.69 6.52 -4.26
C GLY A 352 12.75 5.42 -4.36
N ALA A 353 12.67 4.40 -3.50
CA ALA A 353 13.63 3.29 -3.50
C ALA A 353 13.56 2.47 -4.81
N PHE A 354 12.35 2.08 -5.24
CA PHE A 354 12.18 1.40 -6.53
C PHE A 354 12.43 2.34 -7.72
N GLY A 355 12.11 3.64 -7.60
CA GLY A 355 12.45 4.67 -8.58
C GLY A 355 13.95 4.75 -8.84
N MET A 356 14.79 4.56 -7.81
CA MET A 356 16.24 4.48 -7.96
C MET A 356 16.67 3.21 -8.70
N VAL A 357 16.03 2.06 -8.45
CA VAL A 357 16.29 0.83 -9.21
C VAL A 357 15.96 1.04 -10.69
N LEU A 358 14.82 1.69 -11.00
CA LEU A 358 14.43 2.03 -12.38
C LEU A 358 15.41 3.02 -13.03
N LEU A 359 15.90 4.00 -12.29
CA LEU A 359 16.90 4.98 -12.77
C LEU A 359 18.19 4.29 -13.23
N LEU A 360 18.63 3.27 -12.51
CA LEU A 360 19.87 2.53 -12.81
C LEU A 360 19.67 1.43 -13.85
N SER A 361 18.43 0.99 -14.06
CA SER A 361 18.08 -0.01 -15.08
C SER A 361 18.10 0.63 -16.48
N ARG A 362 18.51 -0.13 -17.46
CA ARG A 362 18.58 0.28 -18.87
C ARG A 362 18.26 -0.89 -19.79
N ALA A 363 18.14 -0.66 -21.09
CA ALA A 363 17.88 -1.72 -22.06
C ALA A 363 18.91 -2.87 -21.93
N GLY A 364 18.38 -4.08 -21.70
CA GLY A 364 19.19 -5.28 -21.50
C GLY A 364 19.91 -5.40 -20.15
N TYR A 365 19.70 -4.46 -19.20
CA TYR A 365 20.31 -4.50 -17.89
C TYR A 365 19.32 -4.16 -16.78
N GLU A 366 19.20 -5.06 -15.82
CA GLU A 366 18.35 -4.90 -14.64
C GLU A 366 19.25 -4.62 -13.42
N ALA A 367 19.13 -3.42 -12.82
CA ALA A 367 19.91 -3.03 -11.65
C ALA A 367 19.31 -3.61 -10.37
N GLU A 368 19.27 -4.93 -10.26
CA GLU A 368 18.59 -5.61 -9.15
C GLU A 368 19.50 -6.15 -8.04
N ASN A 369 20.82 -6.14 -8.26
CA ASN A 369 21.78 -6.57 -7.25
C ASN A 369 22.32 -5.37 -6.46
N LEU A 370 22.64 -5.59 -5.19
CA LEU A 370 23.24 -4.54 -4.35
C LEU A 370 24.56 -4.01 -4.93
N GLU A 371 25.30 -4.86 -5.66
CA GLU A 371 26.56 -4.46 -6.29
C GLU A 371 26.40 -3.42 -7.40
N ASP A 372 25.22 -3.36 -8.03
CA ASP A 372 24.89 -2.41 -9.10
C ASP A 372 24.89 -0.95 -8.59
N PHE A 373 24.79 -0.78 -7.28
CA PHE A 373 24.84 0.52 -6.59
C PHE A 373 26.26 0.96 -6.20
N LYS A 374 27.29 0.12 -6.37
CA LYS A 374 28.67 0.47 -6.02
C LYS A 374 29.15 1.72 -6.77
N GLY A 375 29.71 2.65 -6.02
CA GLY A 375 30.30 3.88 -6.56
C GLY A 375 29.28 4.85 -7.19
N LEU A 376 27.99 4.74 -6.88
CA LEU A 376 26.97 5.63 -7.41
C LEU A 376 27.30 7.11 -7.16
N ASN A 377 27.92 7.44 -6.03
CA ASN A 377 28.33 8.80 -5.71
C ASN A 377 29.37 9.35 -6.72
N GLN A 378 30.24 8.50 -7.27
CA GLN A 378 31.22 8.91 -8.28
C GLN A 378 30.55 9.12 -9.66
N ARG A 379 29.50 8.37 -9.97
CA ARG A 379 28.74 8.44 -11.23
C ARG A 379 27.72 9.58 -11.23
N SER A 380 27.03 9.77 -10.10
CA SER A 380 26.01 10.81 -9.93
C SER A 380 25.82 11.13 -8.45
N PRO A 381 26.54 12.14 -7.92
CA PRO A 381 26.43 12.54 -6.51
C PRO A 381 25.00 12.91 -6.09
N TRP A 382 24.24 13.56 -6.99
CA TRP A 382 22.88 13.97 -6.70
C TRP A 382 21.94 12.78 -6.44
N PHE A 383 21.95 11.77 -7.30
CA PHE A 383 21.09 10.60 -7.11
C PHE A 383 21.59 9.70 -5.99
N ALA A 384 22.89 9.66 -5.73
CA ALA A 384 23.42 9.02 -4.53
C ALA A 384 22.89 9.70 -3.25
N ALA A 385 22.81 11.04 -3.24
CA ALA A 385 22.23 11.78 -2.12
C ALA A 385 20.73 11.50 -1.96
N MET A 386 19.94 11.44 -3.05
CA MET A 386 18.52 11.09 -2.99
C MET A 386 18.31 9.68 -2.42
N MET A 387 19.10 8.70 -2.88
CA MET A 387 19.04 7.33 -2.35
C MET A 387 19.49 7.25 -0.88
N LEU A 388 20.50 8.02 -0.49
CA LEU A 388 20.94 8.12 0.92
C LEU A 388 19.78 8.61 1.81
N ILE A 389 19.10 9.68 1.42
CA ILE A 389 17.92 10.23 2.13
C ILE A 389 16.86 9.14 2.31
N ILE A 390 16.53 8.40 1.24
CA ILE A 390 15.53 7.34 1.27
C ILE A 390 15.98 6.18 2.19
N MET A 391 17.22 5.72 2.08
CA MET A 391 17.75 4.63 2.92
C MET A 391 17.82 5.02 4.40
N PHE A 392 18.25 6.25 4.70
CA PHE A 392 18.25 6.76 6.06
C PHE A 392 16.87 6.91 6.64
N SER A 393 15.92 7.36 5.82
CA SER A 393 14.51 7.44 6.21
C SER A 393 13.93 6.07 6.54
N MET A 394 14.13 5.07 5.68
CA MET A 394 13.69 3.69 5.92
C MET A 394 14.34 3.07 7.17
N ALA A 395 15.62 3.35 7.40
CA ALA A 395 16.32 2.93 8.62
C ALA A 395 15.70 3.55 9.88
N GLY A 396 15.12 4.74 9.75
CA GLY A 396 14.57 5.51 10.87
C GLY A 396 15.62 6.41 11.52
N ILE A 397 16.53 6.98 10.72
CA ILE A 397 17.49 7.99 11.17
C ILE A 397 16.75 9.33 11.33
N PRO A 398 16.99 10.09 12.42
CA PRO A 398 16.36 11.40 12.66
C PRO A 398 16.45 12.35 11.46
N PHE A 399 15.55 13.32 11.42
CA PHE A 399 15.36 14.34 10.37
C PHE A 399 14.64 13.87 9.10
N PHE A 400 14.31 12.60 8.96
CA PHE A 400 13.58 12.06 7.80
C PHE A 400 12.20 11.53 8.20
N VAL A 401 11.27 11.49 7.25
CA VAL A 401 9.87 11.12 7.48
C VAL A 401 9.71 9.75 8.16
N GLY A 402 10.56 8.78 7.82
CA GLY A 402 10.50 7.42 8.39
C GLY A 402 10.84 7.35 9.87
N PHE A 403 11.69 8.26 10.38
CA PHE A 403 11.94 8.36 11.81
C PHE A 403 10.67 8.78 12.57
N PHE A 404 10.01 9.84 12.11
CA PHE A 404 8.79 10.33 12.76
C PHE A 404 7.65 9.32 12.64
N ALA A 405 7.55 8.59 11.52
CA ALA A 405 6.60 7.52 11.36
C ALA A 405 6.79 6.41 12.41
N LYS A 406 8.03 5.92 12.59
CA LYS A 406 8.37 4.94 13.63
C LYS A 406 8.11 5.48 15.02
N PHE A 407 8.56 6.72 15.29
CA PHE A 407 8.42 7.37 16.58
C PHE A 407 6.95 7.50 17.00
N ALA A 408 6.07 7.96 16.10
CA ALA A 408 4.65 8.13 16.38
C ALA A 408 3.97 6.80 16.73
N VAL A 409 4.25 5.74 15.96
CA VAL A 409 3.70 4.40 16.21
C VAL A 409 4.23 3.80 17.51
N LEU A 410 5.52 3.95 17.81
CA LEU A 410 6.12 3.46 19.07
C LEU A 410 5.56 4.20 20.27
N LEU A 411 5.36 5.51 20.16
CA LEU A 411 4.73 6.31 21.20
C LEU A 411 3.28 5.89 21.46
N ALA A 412 2.51 5.59 20.39
CA ALA A 412 1.17 5.05 20.51
C ALA A 412 1.17 3.68 21.23
N ALA A 413 2.10 2.79 20.87
CA ALA A 413 2.25 1.49 21.52
C ALA A 413 2.61 1.60 23.02
N ILE A 414 3.48 2.54 23.39
CA ILE A 414 3.84 2.79 24.79
C ILE A 414 2.62 3.30 25.57
N LYS A 415 1.87 4.27 25.00
CA LYS A 415 0.64 4.82 25.61
C LYS A 415 -0.44 3.74 25.78
N ALA A 416 -0.51 2.77 24.88
CA ALA A 416 -1.41 1.62 24.98
C ALA A 416 -0.94 0.54 25.97
N GLY A 417 0.20 0.74 26.66
CA GLY A 417 0.73 -0.21 27.65
C GLY A 417 1.67 -1.27 27.08
N TYR A 418 1.98 -1.24 25.77
CA TYR A 418 2.85 -2.22 25.11
C TYR A 418 4.33 -1.80 25.10
N THR A 419 4.85 -1.28 26.21
CA THR A 419 6.24 -0.79 26.32
C THR A 419 7.27 -1.85 25.96
N ALA A 420 7.10 -3.10 26.40
CA ALA A 420 8.02 -4.19 26.05
C ALA A 420 8.07 -4.44 24.52
N VAL A 421 6.92 -4.38 23.86
CA VAL A 421 6.83 -4.55 22.39
C VAL A 421 7.50 -3.37 21.67
N ALA A 422 7.31 -2.16 22.17
CA ALA A 422 7.98 -0.97 21.61
C ALA A 422 9.52 -1.10 21.73
N VAL A 423 10.03 -1.60 22.86
CA VAL A 423 11.48 -1.85 23.03
C VAL A 423 11.97 -2.91 22.05
N ILE A 424 11.26 -4.03 21.90
CA ILE A 424 11.58 -5.09 20.93
C ILE A 424 11.60 -4.51 19.50
N ALA A 425 10.61 -3.69 19.14
CA ALA A 425 10.52 -3.06 17.82
C ALA A 425 11.70 -2.12 17.57
N VAL A 426 12.13 -1.34 18.56
CA VAL A 426 13.33 -0.48 18.48
C VAL A 426 14.59 -1.32 18.28
N MET A 427 14.76 -2.41 19.02
CA MET A 427 15.91 -3.31 18.85
C MET A 427 15.97 -3.90 17.43
N PHE A 428 14.87 -4.36 16.89
CA PHE A 428 14.82 -4.85 15.52
C PHE A 428 14.99 -3.72 14.48
N SER A 429 14.56 -2.48 14.77
CA SER A 429 14.84 -1.33 13.91
C SER A 429 16.34 -1.06 13.82
N LEU A 430 17.05 -1.17 14.94
CA LEU A 430 18.51 -1.01 14.99
C LEU A 430 19.23 -2.10 14.16
N ILE A 431 18.77 -3.35 14.29
CA ILE A 431 19.26 -4.47 13.46
C ILE A 431 18.98 -4.18 11.99
N GLY A 432 17.78 -3.70 11.67
CA GLY A 432 17.38 -3.35 10.31
C GLY A 432 18.17 -2.19 9.69
N ALA A 433 18.68 -1.27 10.49
CA ALA A 433 19.54 -0.20 9.99
C ALA A 433 20.74 -0.73 9.21
N PHE A 434 21.25 -1.91 9.55
CA PHE A 434 22.43 -2.52 8.92
C PHE A 434 22.28 -2.67 7.40
N TYR A 435 21.19 -3.24 6.89
CA TYR A 435 21.07 -3.50 5.47
C TYR A 435 20.81 -2.21 4.67
N TYR A 436 20.19 -1.20 5.23
CA TYR A 436 20.07 0.13 4.60
C TYR A 436 21.43 0.85 4.54
N LEU A 437 22.20 0.83 5.65
CA LEU A 437 23.53 1.38 5.70
C LEU A 437 24.51 0.63 4.78
N ARG A 438 24.30 -0.68 4.58
CA ARG A 438 25.07 -1.46 3.59
C ARG A 438 24.90 -0.89 2.18
N VAL A 439 23.67 -0.52 1.75
CA VAL A 439 23.45 0.14 0.45
C VAL A 439 24.20 1.46 0.39
N VAL A 440 24.11 2.29 1.43
CA VAL A 440 24.81 3.58 1.51
C VAL A 440 26.33 3.36 1.43
N LYS A 441 26.87 2.38 2.15
CA LYS A 441 28.29 2.01 2.11
C LYS A 441 28.73 1.67 0.68
N LEU A 442 27.96 0.86 -0.04
CA LEU A 442 28.28 0.49 -1.42
C LEU A 442 28.28 1.71 -2.36
N MET A 443 27.33 2.64 -2.19
CA MET A 443 27.23 3.82 -3.04
C MET A 443 28.36 4.82 -2.84
N TYR A 444 28.83 5.03 -1.61
CA TYR A 444 29.75 6.11 -1.26
C TYR A 444 31.22 5.67 -1.12
N PHE A 445 31.46 4.43 -0.68
CA PHE A 445 32.81 4.00 -0.29
C PHE A 445 33.40 2.94 -1.22
N ASP A 446 32.59 2.24 -2.00
CA ASP A 446 33.08 1.23 -2.94
C ASP A 446 33.34 1.85 -4.33
N ARG A 447 34.25 1.26 -5.10
CA ARG A 447 34.52 1.69 -6.48
C ARG A 447 33.37 1.22 -7.41
N PRO A 448 33.01 2.02 -8.43
CA PRO A 448 32.00 1.62 -9.39
C PRO A 448 32.43 0.38 -10.16
N VAL A 449 31.53 -0.58 -10.31
CA VAL A 449 31.69 -1.76 -11.18
C VAL A 449 31.40 -1.38 -12.63
N ASP A 450 30.42 -0.49 -12.83
CA ASP A 450 30.00 0.02 -14.12
C ASP A 450 30.20 1.54 -14.16
N SER A 451 30.93 2.02 -15.16
CA SER A 451 31.18 3.45 -15.38
C SER A 451 30.25 4.08 -16.41
N ALA A 452 29.27 3.34 -16.93
CA ALA A 452 28.32 3.86 -17.92
C ALA A 452 27.54 5.05 -17.35
N PRO A 453 27.31 6.12 -18.15
CA PRO A 453 26.54 7.27 -17.72
C PRO A 453 25.09 6.86 -17.41
N ILE A 454 24.51 7.53 -16.43
CA ILE A 454 23.08 7.34 -16.10
C ILE A 454 22.26 8.07 -17.15
N THR A 455 21.65 7.30 -18.06
CA THR A 455 20.78 7.80 -19.14
C THR A 455 19.32 7.62 -18.74
N ALA A 456 18.74 8.59 -18.06
CA ALA A 456 17.33 8.60 -17.69
C ALA A 456 16.65 9.85 -18.24
N GLY A 457 15.36 9.73 -18.56
CA GLY A 457 14.52 10.85 -18.98
C GLY A 457 14.46 11.96 -17.93
N LEU A 458 14.21 13.19 -18.37
CA LEU A 458 14.10 14.34 -17.47
C LEU A 458 12.96 14.15 -16.46
N ASP A 459 11.84 13.58 -16.90
CA ASP A 459 10.65 13.28 -16.11
C ASP A 459 10.99 12.41 -14.88
N LEU A 460 11.68 11.28 -15.09
CA LEU A 460 12.12 10.40 -14.00
C LEU A 460 13.10 11.12 -13.06
N ARG A 461 14.08 11.86 -13.63
CA ARG A 461 15.10 12.58 -12.85
C ARG A 461 14.48 13.65 -11.94
N VAL A 462 13.54 14.44 -12.47
CA VAL A 462 12.84 15.46 -11.70
C VAL A 462 11.98 14.83 -10.63
N LEU A 463 11.18 13.81 -10.97
CA LEU A 463 10.28 13.17 -10.02
C LEU A 463 11.04 12.50 -8.87
N LEU A 464 12.16 11.83 -9.17
CA LEU A 464 12.99 11.19 -8.13
C LEU A 464 13.62 12.22 -7.20
N SER A 465 14.05 13.37 -7.75
CA SER A 465 14.55 14.48 -6.94
C SER A 465 13.46 15.05 -6.03
N LEU A 466 12.26 15.29 -6.56
CA LEU A 466 11.13 15.76 -5.77
C LEU A 466 10.72 14.75 -4.69
N ASN A 467 10.72 13.45 -4.99
CA ASN A 467 10.41 12.40 -4.04
C ASN A 467 11.45 12.37 -2.89
N GLY A 468 12.75 12.36 -3.20
CA GLY A 468 13.81 12.38 -2.19
C GLY A 468 13.75 13.63 -1.31
N LEU A 469 13.51 14.80 -1.91
CA LEU A 469 13.32 16.05 -1.17
C LEU A 469 12.04 16.05 -0.33
N ALA A 470 10.94 15.44 -0.80
CA ALA A 470 9.71 15.29 -0.02
C ALA A 470 9.92 14.39 1.21
N VAL A 471 10.70 13.30 1.07
CA VAL A 471 11.08 12.42 2.21
C VAL A 471 11.85 13.22 3.28
N ALA A 472 12.75 14.12 2.88
CA ALA A 472 13.44 15.01 3.81
C ALA A 472 12.51 16.11 4.34
N GLY A 473 11.72 16.75 3.47
CA GLY A 473 10.82 17.85 3.84
C GLY A 473 9.77 17.45 4.85
N PHE A 474 9.06 16.33 4.65
CA PHE A 474 8.11 15.80 5.62
C PHE A 474 8.78 15.25 6.89
N GLY A 475 10.08 15.01 6.86
CA GLY A 475 10.87 14.73 8.06
C GLY A 475 11.20 15.98 8.87
N LEU A 476 11.48 17.10 8.20
CA LEU A 476 11.74 18.38 8.87
C LEU A 476 10.44 19.05 9.38
N PHE A 477 9.33 18.81 8.68
CA PHE A 477 7.99 19.36 9.00
C PHE A 477 6.95 18.25 9.13
N PRO A 478 7.09 17.32 10.11
CA PRO A 478 6.22 16.15 10.23
C PRO A 478 4.77 16.51 10.56
N ASP A 479 4.55 17.62 11.25
CA ASP A 479 3.23 18.06 11.70
C ASP A 479 2.28 18.34 10.54
N ALA A 480 2.79 18.80 9.40
CA ALA A 480 1.96 19.08 8.23
C ALA A 480 1.22 17.83 7.74
N LEU A 481 1.93 16.71 7.55
CA LEU A 481 1.33 15.45 7.13
C LEU A 481 0.54 14.78 8.27
N MET A 482 1.04 14.85 9.51
CA MET A 482 0.36 14.28 10.68
C MET A 482 -1.00 14.94 10.91
N MET A 483 -1.09 16.26 10.77
CA MET A 483 -2.34 17.01 10.94
C MET A 483 -3.39 16.57 9.91
N VAL A 484 -2.99 16.38 8.65
CA VAL A 484 -3.89 15.89 7.60
C VAL A 484 -4.38 14.47 7.92
N CYS A 485 -3.49 13.57 8.33
CA CYS A 485 -3.85 12.21 8.75
C CYS A 485 -4.81 12.19 9.94
N THR A 486 -4.56 13.06 10.93
CA THR A 486 -5.42 13.19 12.12
C THR A 486 -6.80 13.73 11.75
N THR A 487 -6.86 14.77 10.92
CA THR A 487 -8.13 15.38 10.48
C THR A 487 -8.97 14.37 9.67
N ALA A 488 -8.34 13.63 8.75
CA ALA A 488 -9.02 12.61 7.96
C ALA A 488 -9.66 11.52 8.83
N LEU A 489 -8.98 11.11 9.90
CA LEU A 489 -9.49 10.08 10.82
C LEU A 489 -10.52 10.62 11.83
N MET A 490 -10.30 11.81 12.40
CA MET A 490 -11.23 12.39 13.41
C MET A 490 -12.65 12.58 12.89
N ARG A 491 -12.83 12.82 11.60
CA ARG A 491 -14.12 13.04 10.98
C ARG A 491 -14.74 11.78 10.38
N SER A 492 -13.98 10.69 10.33
CA SER A 492 -14.44 9.41 9.79
C SER A 492 -14.67 8.33 10.87
N LEU A 493 -14.13 8.54 12.11
CA LEU A 493 -14.39 7.74 13.31
C LEU A 493 -15.61 8.27 14.05
#